data_36e51d6b52098a7944cce2a07228eaed
#
_entry.id   36e51d6b52098a7944cce2a07228eaed
#
_cell.length_a   1.000
_cell.length_b   1.000
_cell.length_c   1.000
_cell.angle_alpha   90.00
_cell.angle_beta   90.00
_cell.angle_gamma   90.00
#
_symmetry.space_group_name_H-M   'P 1'
#
loop_
_entity.id
_entity.type
_entity.pdbx_description
1 polymer ?
#
loop_
_entity_poly.entity_id
_entity_poly.type
_entity_poly.pdbx_seq_one_letter_code
_entity_poly.pdbx_strand_id
1 'polypeptide(L)'
;SMPINARSIFEEGVRIPPVKIWKKGEYNDDLMKLVMHQTRTPDWCKADLNALIASCRVAARRVYEMAERFGDDVFTSATTMLLERNHRAMKQLIQTSISEERVSFEDYICDDGLGFGPYKIKCTMWREDGRVVLDFVQSLLQCGTGPARNRRFRRQKR
;
A
#
# COMPACT_ATOMS: atom_id res chain seq x y z
N SER A 1 -4.56 -15.46 9.29
CA SER A 1 -5.04 -15.52 7.89
C SER A 1 -6.40 -14.85 7.82
N MET A 2 -6.58 -13.97 6.86
CA MET A 2 -7.90 -13.38 6.62
C MET A 2 -8.88 -14.47 6.17
N PRO A 3 -10.09 -14.53 6.73
CA PRO A 3 -11.12 -15.43 6.23
C PRO A 3 -11.52 -15.02 4.81
N ILE A 4 -11.61 -16.00 3.91
CA ILE A 4 -11.96 -15.77 2.49
C ILE A 4 -13.37 -15.19 2.36
N ASN A 5 -14.25 -15.46 3.32
CA ASN A 5 -15.65 -15.08 3.34
C ASN A 5 -15.95 -13.85 4.22
N ALA A 6 -14.94 -13.05 4.56
CA ALA A 6 -15.16 -11.82 5.33
C ALA A 6 -16.02 -10.82 4.56
N ARG A 7 -17.07 -10.31 5.19
CA ARG A 7 -18.01 -9.32 4.61
C ARG A 7 -17.75 -7.89 5.06
N SER A 8 -16.95 -7.75 6.10
CA SER A 8 -16.60 -6.47 6.67
C SER A 8 -15.20 -6.49 7.26
N ILE A 9 -14.58 -5.32 7.40
CA ILE A 9 -13.28 -5.17 8.03
C ILE A 9 -13.25 -5.70 9.47
N PHE A 10 -14.39 -5.79 10.14
CA PHE A 10 -14.49 -6.35 11.51
C PHE A 10 -14.28 -7.86 11.55
N GLU A 11 -14.46 -8.54 10.41
CA GLU A 11 -14.28 -9.99 10.26
C GLU A 11 -12.89 -10.33 9.71
N GLU A 12 -12.14 -9.35 9.19
CA GLU A 12 -10.84 -9.58 8.54
C GLU A 12 -9.70 -9.84 9.52
N GLY A 13 -9.84 -9.44 10.78
CA GLY A 13 -8.83 -9.65 11.81
C GLY A 13 -8.79 -8.57 12.88
N VAL A 14 -7.67 -8.51 13.59
CA VAL A 14 -7.49 -7.55 14.69
C VAL A 14 -7.31 -6.14 14.16
N ARG A 15 -8.18 -5.24 14.57
CA ARG A 15 -8.08 -3.82 14.24
C ARG A 15 -7.31 -3.09 15.32
N ILE A 16 -6.09 -2.68 15.01
CA ILE A 16 -5.21 -1.97 15.92
C ILE A 16 -5.14 -0.51 15.45
N PRO A 17 -5.54 0.48 16.28
CA PRO A 17 -5.33 1.88 15.95
C PRO A 17 -3.82 2.20 15.91
N PRO A 18 -3.41 3.37 15.38
CA PRO A 18 -2.02 3.81 15.43
C PRO A 18 -1.55 3.93 16.87
N VAL A 19 -0.78 2.95 17.35
CA VAL A 19 -0.23 2.88 18.70
C VAL A 19 1.26 2.59 18.64
N LYS A 20 2.02 3.09 19.63
CA LYS A 20 3.45 2.86 19.70
C LYS A 20 3.74 1.52 20.36
N ILE A 21 4.33 0.58 19.60
CA ILE A 21 4.86 -0.69 20.11
C ILE A 21 6.11 -0.42 20.97
N TRP A 22 6.89 0.59 20.59
CA TRP A 22 8.05 1.08 21.34
C TRP A 22 7.84 2.54 21.73
N LYS A 23 8.07 2.86 22.99
CA LYS A 23 7.97 4.21 23.51
C LYS A 23 9.21 4.55 24.34
N LYS A 24 9.99 5.54 23.91
CA LYS A 24 11.24 5.96 24.58
C LYS A 24 12.25 4.82 24.79
N GLY A 25 12.34 3.89 23.81
CA GLY A 25 13.23 2.74 23.91
C GLY A 25 12.68 1.55 24.67
N GLU A 26 11.53 1.67 25.31
CA GLU A 26 10.85 0.59 26.04
C GLU A 26 9.78 -0.08 25.19
N TYR A 27 9.72 -1.38 25.31
CA TYR A 27 8.75 -2.21 24.61
C TYR A 27 7.42 -2.25 25.36
N ASN A 28 6.32 -2.09 24.62
CA ASN A 28 4.99 -2.15 25.20
C ASN A 28 4.49 -3.60 25.25
N ASP A 29 4.87 -4.32 26.30
CA ASP A 29 4.53 -5.73 26.48
C ASP A 29 3.02 -6.00 26.54
N ASP A 30 2.25 -5.12 27.17
CA ASP A 30 0.81 -5.34 27.34
C ASP A 30 0.08 -5.20 26.00
N LEU A 31 0.51 -4.25 25.17
CA LEU A 31 -0.01 -4.14 23.79
C LEU A 31 0.33 -5.40 22.99
N MET A 32 1.55 -5.90 23.11
CA MET A 32 1.95 -7.11 22.39
C MET A 32 1.22 -8.36 22.87
N LYS A 33 1.02 -8.52 24.16
CA LYS A 33 0.18 -9.60 24.70
C LYS A 33 -1.24 -9.55 24.15
N LEU A 34 -1.83 -8.33 24.11
CA LEU A 34 -3.17 -8.12 23.55
C LEU A 34 -3.23 -8.54 22.08
N VAL A 35 -2.27 -8.11 21.26
CA VAL A 35 -2.21 -8.42 19.82
C VAL A 35 -1.98 -9.93 19.62
N MET A 36 -1.06 -10.54 20.35
CA MET A 36 -0.76 -11.95 20.22
C MET A 36 -1.93 -12.83 20.65
N HIS A 37 -2.71 -12.42 21.64
CA HIS A 37 -3.90 -13.17 22.08
C HIS A 37 -5.01 -13.20 21.02
N GLN A 38 -5.00 -12.26 20.09
CA GLN A 38 -6.01 -12.16 19.01
C GLN A 38 -5.64 -12.95 17.74
N THR A 39 -4.46 -13.55 17.68
CA THR A 39 -4.01 -14.31 16.49
C THR A 39 -3.96 -15.82 16.76
N ARG A 40 -4.20 -16.63 15.74
CA ARG A 40 -4.07 -18.09 15.81
C ARG A 40 -2.62 -18.57 15.81
N THR A 41 -1.69 -17.71 15.34
CA THR A 41 -0.26 -18.05 15.22
C THR A 41 0.58 -16.98 15.93
N PRO A 42 0.50 -16.89 17.28
CA PRO A 42 1.14 -15.81 18.03
C PRO A 42 2.66 -15.74 17.84
N ASP A 43 3.33 -16.88 17.81
CA ASP A 43 4.79 -16.92 17.70
C ASP A 43 5.26 -16.41 16.33
N TRP A 44 4.58 -16.79 15.25
CA TRP A 44 4.90 -16.29 13.91
C TRP A 44 4.61 -14.81 13.77
N CYS A 45 3.46 -14.37 14.24
CA CYS A 45 3.10 -12.94 14.21
C CYS A 45 4.10 -12.10 15.02
N LYS A 46 4.53 -12.58 16.18
CA LYS A 46 5.57 -11.92 16.99
C LYS A 46 6.93 -11.89 16.28
N ALA A 47 7.32 -12.98 15.63
CA ALA A 47 8.55 -13.04 14.86
C ALA A 47 8.54 -12.05 13.69
N ASP A 48 7.44 -11.98 12.93
CA ASP A 48 7.27 -11.04 11.82
C ASP A 48 7.32 -9.58 12.30
N LEU A 49 6.61 -9.24 13.38
CA LEU A 49 6.65 -7.90 13.96
C LEU A 49 8.06 -7.53 14.44
N ASN A 50 8.76 -8.45 15.08
CA ASN A 50 10.15 -8.24 15.49
C ASN A 50 11.09 -8.04 14.30
N ALA A 51 10.91 -8.79 13.22
CA ALA A 51 11.66 -8.62 11.98
C ALA A 51 11.42 -7.25 11.34
N LEU A 52 10.16 -6.77 11.31
CA LEU A 52 9.82 -5.42 10.84
C LEU A 52 10.49 -4.33 11.70
N ILE A 53 10.48 -4.48 13.03
CA ILE A 53 11.14 -3.54 13.95
C ILE A 53 12.66 -3.56 13.74
N ALA A 54 13.25 -4.74 13.60
CA ALA A 54 14.69 -4.90 13.33
C ALA A 54 15.09 -4.23 12.00
N SER A 55 14.29 -4.39 10.94
CA SER A 55 14.55 -3.76 9.65
C SER A 55 14.52 -2.23 9.75
N CYS A 56 13.56 -1.65 10.49
CA CYS A 56 13.52 -0.21 10.74
C CYS A 56 14.76 0.29 11.49
N ARG A 57 15.24 -0.46 12.50
CA ARG A 57 16.45 -0.12 13.25
C ARG A 57 17.70 -0.18 12.39
N VAL A 58 17.82 -1.22 11.55
CA VAL A 58 18.94 -1.33 10.60
C VAL A 58 18.91 -0.17 9.61
N ALA A 59 17.74 0.15 9.05
CA ALA A 59 17.59 1.27 8.12
C ALA A 59 17.99 2.59 8.77
N ALA A 60 17.51 2.88 9.99
CA ALA A 60 17.87 4.09 10.73
C ALA A 60 19.39 4.18 10.94
N ARG A 61 20.02 3.09 11.41
CA ARG A 61 21.47 3.05 11.60
C ARG A 61 22.21 3.33 10.29
N ARG A 62 21.79 2.74 9.17
CA ARG A 62 22.44 2.99 7.86
C ARG A 62 22.30 4.43 7.39
N VAL A 63 21.16 5.06 7.66
CA VAL A 63 20.97 6.49 7.37
C VAL A 63 21.93 7.34 8.20
N TYR A 64 22.05 7.07 9.51
CA TYR A 64 23.02 7.78 10.38
C TYR A 64 24.48 7.58 9.93
N GLU A 65 24.91 6.34 9.65
CA GLU A 65 26.24 6.03 9.12
C GLU A 65 26.54 6.81 7.82
N MET A 66 25.56 6.96 6.93
CA MET A 66 25.73 7.75 5.71
C MET A 66 25.84 9.24 6.00
N ALA A 67 25.00 9.77 6.90
CA ALA A 67 25.06 11.17 7.31
C ALA A 67 26.39 11.50 8.00
N GLU A 68 26.86 10.66 8.91
CA GLU A 68 28.18 10.80 9.55
C GLU A 68 29.34 10.74 8.53
N ARG A 69 29.25 9.84 7.56
CA ARG A 69 30.33 9.66 6.54
C ARG A 69 30.43 10.82 5.59
N PHE A 70 29.34 11.38 5.15
CA PHE A 70 29.30 12.40 4.07
C PHE A 70 28.96 13.80 4.56
N GLY A 71 28.47 13.93 5.77
CA GLY A 71 27.90 15.17 6.33
C GLY A 71 26.42 15.32 6.01
N ASP A 72 25.68 15.93 6.91
CA ASP A 72 24.20 16.09 6.82
C ASP A 72 23.77 16.86 5.58
N ASP A 73 24.52 17.95 5.25
CA ASP A 73 24.20 18.78 4.09
C ASP A 73 24.38 18.03 2.77
N VAL A 74 25.46 17.24 2.65
CA VAL A 74 25.72 16.42 1.45
C VAL A 74 24.69 15.30 1.36
N PHE A 75 24.36 14.63 2.45
CA PHE A 75 23.35 13.59 2.48
C PHE A 75 21.97 14.12 2.06
N THR A 76 21.56 15.26 2.62
CA THR A 76 20.28 15.89 2.31
C THR A 76 20.21 16.35 0.84
N SER A 77 21.27 17.01 0.37
CA SER A 77 21.36 17.46 -1.02
C SER A 77 21.33 16.28 -2.01
N ALA A 78 22.11 15.22 -1.74
CA ALA A 78 22.14 14.03 -2.57
C ALA A 78 20.77 13.34 -2.64
N THR A 79 20.06 13.25 -1.51
CA THR A 79 18.71 12.67 -1.44
C THR A 79 17.73 13.50 -2.28
N THR A 80 17.76 14.82 -2.16
CA THR A 80 16.92 15.72 -2.94
C THR A 80 17.21 15.59 -4.43
N MET A 81 18.50 15.62 -4.84
CA MET A 81 18.90 15.44 -6.23
C MET A 81 18.47 14.08 -6.81
N LEU A 82 18.53 13.01 -6.01
CA LEU A 82 18.07 11.68 -6.43
C LEU A 82 16.57 11.66 -6.69
N LEU A 83 15.77 12.26 -5.80
CA LEU A 83 14.33 12.39 -5.98
C LEU A 83 13.97 13.20 -7.23
N GLU A 84 14.64 14.33 -7.45
CA GLU A 84 14.44 15.16 -8.64
C GLU A 84 14.84 14.44 -9.92
N ARG A 85 15.97 13.71 -9.91
CA ARG A 85 16.40 12.90 -11.04
C ARG A 85 15.37 11.83 -11.39
N ASN A 86 14.89 11.10 -10.38
CA ASN A 86 13.87 10.07 -10.57
C ASN A 86 12.55 10.68 -11.06
N HIS A 87 12.14 11.83 -10.53
CA HIS A 87 10.95 12.53 -11.00
C HIS A 87 11.07 12.91 -12.49
N ARG A 88 12.21 13.46 -12.90
CA ARG A 88 12.46 13.82 -14.31
C ARG A 88 12.48 12.59 -15.22
N ALA A 89 13.19 11.52 -14.81
CA ALA A 89 13.24 10.28 -15.56
C ALA A 89 11.85 9.63 -15.72
N MET A 90 11.06 9.59 -14.65
CA MET A 90 9.70 9.05 -14.67
C MET A 90 8.77 9.91 -15.56
N LYS A 91 8.89 11.24 -15.48
CA LYS A 91 8.12 12.14 -16.34
C LYS A 91 8.44 11.91 -17.82
N GLN A 92 9.72 11.76 -18.15
CA GLN A 92 10.16 11.44 -19.52
C GLN A 92 9.62 10.07 -19.97
N LEU A 93 9.73 9.06 -19.12
CA LEU A 93 9.20 7.72 -19.42
C LEU A 93 7.69 7.76 -19.70
N ILE A 94 6.92 8.48 -18.90
CA ILE A 94 5.48 8.67 -19.12
C ILE A 94 5.22 9.32 -20.47
N GLN A 95 5.99 10.37 -20.81
CA GLN A 95 5.81 11.08 -22.08
C GLN A 95 6.11 10.22 -23.30
N THR A 96 7.11 9.34 -23.20
CA THR A 96 7.56 8.51 -24.33
C THR A 96 6.85 7.16 -24.44
N SER A 97 6.35 6.61 -23.32
CA SER A 97 5.81 5.25 -23.28
C SER A 97 4.30 5.18 -23.12
N ILE A 98 3.66 6.24 -22.63
CA ILE A 98 2.20 6.25 -22.45
C ILE A 98 1.56 7.15 -23.50
N SER A 99 0.68 6.56 -24.32
CA SER A 99 -0.08 7.27 -25.33
C SER A 99 -1.14 8.20 -24.73
N GLU A 100 -1.53 9.23 -25.49
CA GLU A 100 -2.72 10.03 -25.23
C GLU A 100 -4.01 9.30 -25.62
N GLU A 101 -3.88 8.31 -26.49
CA GLU A 101 -4.98 7.44 -26.83
C GLU A 101 -5.36 6.55 -25.64
N ARG A 102 -6.66 6.33 -25.46
CA ARG A 102 -7.20 5.49 -24.40
C ARG A 102 -7.03 4.03 -24.75
N VAL A 103 -6.24 3.31 -23.94
CA VAL A 103 -6.04 1.88 -24.06
C VAL A 103 -6.74 1.19 -22.90
N SER A 104 -7.53 0.15 -23.17
CA SER A 104 -8.26 -0.60 -22.16
C SER A 104 -7.77 -2.02 -22.06
N PHE A 105 -7.73 -2.52 -20.83
CA PHE A 105 -7.46 -3.90 -20.47
C PHE A 105 -8.58 -4.41 -19.55
N GLU A 106 -8.99 -5.65 -19.72
CA GLU A 106 -10.01 -6.31 -18.91
C GLU A 106 -9.44 -7.61 -18.34
N ASP A 107 -9.77 -7.87 -17.08
CA ASP A 107 -9.45 -9.09 -16.36
C ASP A 107 -10.59 -9.46 -15.41
N TYR A 108 -10.57 -10.65 -14.86
CA TYR A 108 -11.64 -11.15 -14.02
C TYR A 108 -11.11 -11.77 -12.74
N ILE A 109 -11.74 -11.42 -11.61
CA ILE A 109 -11.63 -12.15 -10.36
C ILE A 109 -12.71 -13.23 -10.39
N CYS A 110 -12.32 -14.51 -10.27
CA CYS A 110 -13.20 -15.65 -10.49
C CYS A 110 -14.42 -15.66 -9.56
N ASP A 111 -14.19 -15.42 -8.27
CA ASP A 111 -15.25 -15.36 -7.26
C ASP A 111 -14.82 -14.57 -6.02
N ASP A 112 -15.73 -14.31 -5.10
CA ASP A 112 -15.50 -13.60 -3.83
C ASP A 112 -15.33 -14.55 -2.63
N GLY A 113 -15.20 -15.85 -2.86
CA GLY A 113 -15.18 -16.86 -1.80
C GLY A 113 -16.55 -17.18 -1.19
N LEU A 114 -17.62 -16.52 -1.66
CA LEU A 114 -19.00 -16.71 -1.25
C LEU A 114 -19.87 -17.33 -2.37
N GLY A 115 -19.26 -17.62 -3.51
CA GLY A 115 -19.91 -18.20 -4.68
C GLY A 115 -20.52 -17.17 -5.64
N PHE A 116 -20.18 -15.89 -5.50
CA PHE A 116 -20.55 -14.84 -6.44
C PHE A 116 -19.36 -14.45 -7.31
N GLY A 117 -19.63 -14.26 -8.59
CA GLY A 117 -18.62 -13.86 -9.59
C GLY A 117 -19.06 -14.33 -10.99
N PRO A 118 -18.19 -14.23 -11.99
CA PRO A 118 -16.90 -13.52 -11.97
C PRO A 118 -17.08 -12.00 -11.87
N TYR A 119 -16.10 -11.33 -11.24
CA TYR A 119 -16.07 -9.87 -11.14
C TYR A 119 -15.10 -9.31 -12.17
N LYS A 120 -15.61 -8.45 -13.04
CA LYS A 120 -14.79 -7.82 -14.08
C LYS A 120 -14.00 -6.65 -13.51
N ILE A 121 -12.69 -6.63 -13.79
CA ILE A 121 -11.81 -5.49 -13.61
C ILE A 121 -11.52 -4.93 -14.99
N LYS A 122 -11.89 -3.68 -15.24
CA LYS A 122 -11.53 -2.98 -16.46
C LYS A 122 -10.73 -1.73 -16.10
N CYS A 123 -9.53 -1.64 -16.62
CA CYS A 123 -8.67 -0.47 -16.49
C CYS A 123 -8.54 0.19 -17.87
N THR A 124 -8.89 1.46 -17.95
CA THR A 124 -8.59 2.29 -19.11
C THR A 124 -7.48 3.27 -18.73
N MET A 125 -6.40 3.26 -19.50
CA MET A 125 -5.21 4.08 -19.24
C MET A 125 -4.96 5.01 -20.42
N TRP A 126 -4.59 6.27 -20.12
CA TRP A 126 -4.11 7.25 -21.09
C TRP A 126 -3.24 8.30 -20.40
N ARG A 127 -2.55 9.08 -21.20
CA ARG A 127 -1.81 10.26 -20.74
C ARG A 127 -2.65 11.51 -20.98
N GLU A 128 -2.78 12.37 -19.98
CA GLU A 128 -3.49 13.64 -20.02
C GLU A 128 -2.70 14.68 -19.22
N ASP A 129 -2.38 15.81 -19.83
CA ASP A 129 -1.59 16.88 -19.21
C ASP A 129 -0.25 16.41 -18.59
N GLY A 130 0.42 15.46 -19.25
CA GLY A 130 1.68 14.87 -18.80
C GLY A 130 1.54 13.93 -17.57
N ARG A 131 0.33 13.52 -17.24
CA ARG A 131 0.01 12.57 -16.15
C ARG A 131 -0.60 11.31 -16.71
N VAL A 132 -0.37 10.20 -16.02
CA VAL A 132 -1.08 8.95 -16.32
C VAL A 132 -2.43 8.96 -15.61
N VAL A 133 -3.48 8.72 -16.39
CA VAL A 133 -4.84 8.54 -15.87
C VAL A 133 -5.18 7.06 -15.94
N LEU A 134 -5.65 6.51 -14.83
CA LEU A 134 -6.18 5.15 -14.72
C LEU A 134 -7.66 5.24 -14.34
N ASP A 135 -8.52 4.74 -15.21
CA ASP A 135 -9.96 4.76 -14.99
C ASP A 135 -10.48 3.32 -14.83
N PHE A 136 -11.10 3.05 -13.67
CA PHE A 136 -11.71 1.78 -13.31
C PHE A 136 -13.24 1.84 -13.24
N VAL A 137 -13.86 2.87 -13.79
CA VAL A 137 -15.33 3.12 -13.66
C VAL A 137 -16.18 1.95 -14.17
N GLN A 138 -15.67 1.18 -15.14
CA GLN A 138 -16.37 0.03 -15.68
C GLN A 138 -16.04 -1.29 -14.99
N SER A 139 -15.35 -1.24 -13.86
CA SER A 139 -15.04 -2.42 -13.05
C SER A 139 -16.18 -2.72 -12.07
N LEU A 140 -16.51 -3.99 -11.90
CA LEU A 140 -17.41 -4.48 -10.86
C LEU A 140 -16.57 -4.82 -9.62
N LEU A 141 -16.23 -3.82 -8.82
CA LEU A 141 -15.30 -3.95 -7.69
C LEU A 141 -15.97 -4.03 -6.32
N GLN A 142 -17.20 -4.47 -6.20
CA GLN A 142 -17.83 -4.58 -4.88
C GLN A 142 -18.20 -6.03 -4.57
N CYS A 143 -17.38 -6.69 -3.74
CA CYS A 143 -17.73 -7.91 -3.03
C CYS A 143 -18.76 -7.60 -1.93
N GLY A 144 -19.83 -8.38 -1.83
CA GLY A 144 -20.78 -8.31 -0.73
C GLY A 144 -22.15 -7.75 -1.07
N THR A 145 -23.15 -8.53 -0.76
CA THR A 145 -24.61 -8.30 -0.61
C THR A 145 -25.20 -7.10 -1.34
N GLY A 146 -25.54 -7.26 -2.62
CA GLY A 146 -26.40 -6.35 -3.34
C GLY A 146 -25.89 -5.98 -4.74
N PRO A 147 -26.78 -5.54 -5.64
CA PRO A 147 -26.39 -5.19 -7.00
C PRO A 147 -25.34 -4.07 -6.97
N ALA A 148 -24.23 -4.30 -7.65
CA ALA A 148 -23.10 -3.39 -7.73
C ALA A 148 -23.57 -1.98 -8.13
N ARG A 149 -23.62 -1.06 -7.20
CA ARG A 149 -23.82 0.35 -7.51
C ARG A 149 -22.48 0.92 -7.95
N ASN A 150 -22.35 1.30 -9.22
CA ASN A 150 -21.27 2.08 -9.79
C ASN A 150 -21.01 3.33 -8.92
N ARG A 151 -20.12 3.26 -7.95
CA ARG A 151 -19.63 4.46 -7.26
C ARG A 151 -18.48 5.03 -8.10
N ARG A 152 -18.74 6.13 -8.79
CA ARG A 152 -17.71 6.94 -9.43
C ARG A 152 -16.74 7.43 -8.34
N PHE A 153 -15.53 6.89 -8.30
CA PHE A 153 -14.45 7.50 -7.55
C PHE A 153 -14.02 8.77 -8.28
N ARG A 154 -14.68 9.88 -7.98
CA ARG A 154 -14.15 11.21 -8.35
C ARG A 154 -13.03 11.53 -7.38
N ARG A 155 -11.78 11.51 -7.86
CA ARG A 155 -10.67 12.11 -7.15
C ARG A 155 -10.97 13.59 -6.98
N GLN A 156 -11.17 14.04 -5.73
CA GLN A 156 -11.17 15.47 -5.39
C GLN A 156 -9.79 16.05 -5.76
N LYS A 157 -9.81 17.09 -6.58
CA LYS A 157 -8.64 17.94 -6.83
C LYS A 157 -8.30 18.65 -5.50
N ARG A 158 -7.11 18.44 -4.97
CA ARG A 158 -6.42 19.40 -4.11
C ARG A 158 -5.17 19.86 -4.84
#